data_2a6934ae7a71fc43d55dcc17741a37cd
#
_entry.id   2a6934ae7a71fc43d55dcc17741a37cd
#
_cell.length_a   1.000
_cell.length_b   1.000
_cell.length_c   1.000
_cell.angle_alpha   90.00
_cell.angle_beta   90.00
_cell.angle_gamma   90.00
#
_symmetry.space_group_name_H-M   'P 1'
#
loop_
_entity.id
_entity.type
_entity.pdbx_description
1 polymer ?
#
loop_
_entity_poly.entity_id
_entity_poly.type
_entity_poly.pdbx_seq_one_letter_code
_entity_poly.pdbx_strand_id
1 'polypeptide(L)'
;QKMVKVLGLGDNVCDVYLHTGTMYPGGQAVNFAVYARMLGAESDFMGVFGKDAVADHVQASLDAHGVGHSHCRIYEGENGFARVTLVDGDRVFKGSNKGGVLQQHPIYLEKEDLEYADGFNLIHTTNNGFTDGLLPALHGLSPLVSYDFSYRWNEEDRVERVCPYIDFAFLSCSDLNDEETEKLCRKLHEKGCSVVTATRGSKGATVFDGERFYRQLP
;
A
#
# COMPACT_ATOMS: atom_id res chain seq x y z
N GLN A 1 6.66 -3.65 26.63
CA GLN A 1 5.69 -3.90 25.54
C GLN A 1 6.46 -4.45 24.34
N LYS A 2 6.06 -5.58 23.77
CA LYS A 2 6.72 -6.14 22.59
C LYS A 2 6.46 -5.20 21.40
N MET A 3 7.52 -4.74 20.76
CA MET A 3 7.41 -3.83 19.61
C MET A 3 6.76 -4.57 18.42
N VAL A 4 5.81 -3.94 17.75
CA VAL A 4 5.15 -4.49 16.57
C VAL A 4 6.10 -4.36 15.37
N LYS A 5 6.25 -5.43 14.61
CA LYS A 5 7.05 -5.47 13.39
C LYS A 5 6.14 -5.49 12.16
N VAL A 6 6.35 -4.58 11.23
CA VAL A 6 5.51 -4.48 10.03
C VAL A 6 6.35 -4.44 8.76
N LEU A 7 5.80 -5.02 7.71
CA LEU A 7 6.41 -5.05 6.37
C LEU A 7 5.46 -4.39 5.36
N GLY A 8 5.91 -3.31 4.72
CA GLY A 8 5.27 -2.78 3.52
C GLY A 8 5.80 -3.50 2.30
N LEU A 9 4.93 -4.20 1.57
CA LEU A 9 5.29 -4.98 0.39
C LEU A 9 4.58 -4.42 -0.83
N GLY A 10 5.31 -3.83 -1.78
CA GLY A 10 4.66 -3.35 -2.99
C GLY A 10 5.34 -2.17 -3.66
N ASP A 11 4.54 -1.16 -3.94
CA ASP A 11 4.91 -0.02 -4.75
C ASP A 11 5.76 1.02 -4.03
N ASN A 12 6.65 1.62 -4.80
CA ASN A 12 7.36 2.84 -4.46
C ASN A 12 7.40 3.75 -5.69
N VAL A 13 7.17 5.01 -5.49
CA VAL A 13 7.20 6.03 -6.55
C VAL A 13 7.70 7.36 -6.00
N CYS A 14 8.08 8.28 -6.91
CA CYS A 14 8.16 9.69 -6.55
C CYS A 14 7.07 10.48 -7.26
N ASP A 15 6.44 11.39 -6.55
CA ASP A 15 5.67 12.46 -7.12
C ASP A 15 6.62 13.58 -7.55
N VAL A 16 6.77 13.76 -8.86
CA VAL A 16 7.65 14.75 -9.47
C VAL A 16 6.85 16.01 -9.78
N TYR A 17 7.12 17.07 -9.03
CA TYR A 17 6.45 18.37 -9.21
C TYR A 17 7.18 19.17 -10.28
N LEU A 18 6.62 19.23 -11.47
CA LEU A 18 7.26 19.81 -12.67
C LEU A 18 7.58 21.32 -12.52
N HIS A 19 6.73 22.06 -11.81
CA HIS A 19 6.88 23.51 -11.64
C HIS A 19 7.98 23.90 -10.65
N THR A 20 8.37 23.00 -9.72
CA THR A 20 9.42 23.24 -8.73
C THR A 20 10.66 22.38 -8.95
N GLY A 21 10.57 21.36 -9.80
CA GLY A 21 11.63 20.34 -9.95
C GLY A 21 11.87 19.50 -8.68
N THR A 22 10.89 19.45 -7.78
CA THR A 22 11.00 18.74 -6.50
C THR A 22 10.36 17.36 -6.62
N MET A 23 10.99 16.36 -6.00
CA MET A 23 10.47 14.99 -5.91
C MET A 23 10.10 14.66 -4.46
N TYR A 24 8.94 14.06 -4.28
CA TYR A 24 8.49 13.55 -2.99
C TYR A 24 8.32 12.04 -3.07
N PRO A 25 9.05 11.26 -2.23
CA PRO A 25 8.87 9.82 -2.17
C PRO A 25 7.46 9.47 -1.74
N GLY A 26 6.92 8.41 -2.31
CA GLY A 26 5.56 7.96 -2.05
C GLY A 26 5.33 6.55 -2.57
N GLY A 27 4.09 6.26 -2.84
CA GLY A 27 3.57 4.92 -3.05
C GLY A 27 2.92 4.39 -1.78
N GLN A 28 1.85 3.64 -1.94
CA GLN A 28 1.06 3.18 -0.80
C GLN A 28 1.89 2.31 0.17
N ALA A 29 2.71 1.39 -0.35
CA ALA A 29 3.52 0.50 0.49
C ALA A 29 4.67 1.24 1.19
N VAL A 30 5.34 2.17 0.52
CA VAL A 30 6.37 3.03 1.14
C VAL A 30 5.75 3.92 2.21
N ASN A 31 4.63 4.57 1.92
CA ASN A 31 3.94 5.42 2.88
C ASN A 31 3.53 4.63 4.13
N PHE A 32 2.97 3.43 3.95
CA PHE A 32 2.66 2.56 5.08
C PHE A 32 3.89 2.29 5.95
N ALA A 33 5.01 1.88 5.36
CA ALA A 33 6.23 1.53 6.09
C ALA A 33 6.79 2.74 6.86
N VAL A 34 6.83 3.92 6.24
CA VAL A 34 7.32 5.15 6.87
C VAL A 34 6.40 5.60 8.01
N TYR A 35 5.09 5.67 7.80
CA TYR A 35 4.16 6.10 8.84
C TYR A 35 4.09 5.11 10.00
N ALA A 36 4.15 3.82 9.74
CA ALA A 36 4.23 2.81 10.79
C ALA A 36 5.49 2.99 11.66
N ARG A 37 6.64 3.29 11.03
CA ARG A 37 7.88 3.61 11.74
C ARG A 37 7.74 4.85 12.59
N MET A 38 7.14 5.90 12.08
CA MET A 38 6.88 7.15 12.81
C MET A 38 5.96 6.93 14.02
N LEU A 39 5.05 5.97 13.95
CA LEU A 39 4.16 5.57 15.05
C LEU A 39 4.81 4.59 16.04
N GLY A 40 6.08 4.25 15.86
CA GLY A 40 6.85 3.44 16.81
C GLY A 40 6.95 1.95 16.49
N ALA A 41 6.49 1.51 15.32
CA ALA A 41 6.72 0.14 14.87
C ALA A 41 8.17 -0.07 14.41
N GLU A 42 8.66 -1.29 14.47
CA GLU A 42 9.80 -1.74 13.68
C GLU A 42 9.27 -2.00 12.26
N SER A 43 9.82 -1.31 11.26
CA SER A 43 9.22 -1.26 9.92
C SER A 43 10.26 -1.48 8.84
N ASP A 44 9.93 -2.36 7.90
CA ASP A 44 10.69 -2.61 6.70
C ASP A 44 9.81 -2.44 5.45
N PHE A 45 10.46 -2.20 4.33
CA PHE A 45 9.88 -2.16 3.00
C PHE A 45 10.50 -3.23 2.11
N MET A 46 9.68 -3.93 1.34
CA MET A 46 10.11 -4.85 0.29
C MET A 46 9.43 -4.48 -1.03
N GLY A 47 10.23 -4.24 -2.04
CA GLY A 47 9.78 -3.88 -3.37
C GLY A 47 10.90 -3.95 -4.40
N VAL A 48 10.71 -3.24 -5.50
CA VAL A 48 11.63 -3.21 -6.63
C VAL A 48 12.06 -1.78 -6.90
N PHE A 49 13.36 -1.55 -7.02
CA PHE A 49 13.94 -0.26 -7.39
C PHE A 49 14.55 -0.31 -8.80
N GLY A 50 14.45 0.81 -9.50
CA GLY A 50 15.24 1.09 -10.69
C GLY A 50 16.66 1.56 -10.32
N LYS A 51 17.40 1.99 -11.34
CA LYS A 51 18.73 2.60 -11.21
C LYS A 51 18.70 4.01 -11.76
N ASP A 52 18.10 4.91 -11.02
CA ASP A 52 17.98 6.33 -11.38
C ASP A 52 17.89 7.20 -10.11
N ALA A 53 17.88 8.52 -10.31
CA ALA A 53 17.78 9.48 -9.22
C ALA A 53 16.46 9.36 -8.42
N VAL A 54 15.40 8.86 -9.02
CA VAL A 54 14.12 8.60 -8.36
C VAL A 54 14.27 7.47 -7.35
N ALA A 55 14.86 6.34 -7.77
CA ALA A 55 15.15 5.21 -6.90
C ALA A 55 16.05 5.59 -5.73
N ASP A 56 17.13 6.34 -6.00
CA ASP A 56 18.07 6.82 -4.98
C ASP A 56 17.35 7.69 -3.95
N HIS A 57 16.46 8.57 -4.40
CA HIS A 57 15.70 9.45 -3.52
C HIS A 57 14.72 8.69 -2.61
N VAL A 58 14.02 7.68 -3.12
CA VAL A 58 13.14 6.82 -2.29
C VAL A 58 13.95 6.06 -1.25
N GLN A 59 15.07 5.43 -1.64
CA GLN A 59 15.93 4.70 -0.72
C GLN A 59 16.52 5.60 0.37
N ALA A 60 17.01 6.77 0.00
CA ALA A 60 17.51 7.77 0.97
C ALA A 60 16.42 8.21 1.96
N SER A 61 15.19 8.33 1.51
CA SER A 61 14.05 8.64 2.40
C SER A 61 13.74 7.49 3.36
N LEU A 62 13.77 6.24 2.90
CA LEU A 62 13.60 5.07 3.78
C LEU A 62 14.70 5.02 4.85
N ASP A 63 15.96 5.23 4.47
CA ASP A 63 17.10 5.30 5.40
C ASP A 63 16.92 6.41 6.43
N ALA A 64 16.53 7.60 5.99
CA ALA A 64 16.31 8.76 6.87
C ALA A 64 15.20 8.53 7.90
N HIS A 65 14.21 7.71 7.58
CA HIS A 65 13.13 7.34 8.49
C HIS A 65 13.42 6.05 9.29
N GLY A 66 14.57 5.40 9.08
CA GLY A 66 14.93 4.16 9.76
C GLY A 66 14.05 2.97 9.35
N VAL A 67 13.60 2.95 8.10
CA VAL A 67 12.88 1.82 7.50
C VAL A 67 13.87 0.91 6.78
N GLY A 68 13.92 -0.37 7.15
CA GLY A 68 14.77 -1.35 6.48
C GLY A 68 14.29 -1.68 5.07
N HIS A 69 15.21 -1.95 4.15
CA HIS A 69 14.88 -2.32 2.76
C HIS A 69 15.87 -3.32 2.14
N SER A 70 16.43 -4.20 2.97
CA SER A 70 17.49 -5.14 2.56
C SER A 70 17.03 -6.26 1.62
N HIS A 71 15.75 -6.56 1.54
CA HIS A 71 15.15 -7.58 0.67
C HIS A 71 14.57 -7.01 -0.63
N CYS A 72 14.83 -5.75 -0.93
CA CYS A 72 14.47 -5.16 -2.22
C CYS A 72 15.37 -5.66 -3.34
N ARG A 73 14.82 -5.76 -4.54
CA ARG A 73 15.57 -6.05 -5.77
C ARG A 73 15.77 -4.78 -6.57
N ILE A 74 16.87 -4.72 -7.31
CA ILE A 74 17.25 -3.57 -8.14
C ILE A 74 17.41 -4.05 -9.58
N TYR A 75 16.78 -3.37 -10.51
CA TYR A 75 16.84 -3.65 -11.94
C TYR A 75 17.29 -2.43 -12.73
N GLU A 76 17.92 -2.67 -13.88
CA GLU A 76 18.19 -1.59 -14.83
C GLU A 76 16.88 -0.99 -15.34
N GLY A 77 16.80 0.33 -15.36
CA GLY A 77 15.64 1.07 -15.84
C GLY A 77 15.13 2.10 -14.83
N GLU A 78 14.05 2.77 -15.22
CA GLU A 78 13.45 3.83 -14.45
C GLU A 78 12.62 3.29 -13.28
N ASN A 79 12.79 3.91 -12.11
CA ASN A 79 11.90 3.71 -10.97
C ASN A 79 10.51 4.31 -11.26
N GLY A 80 9.50 3.86 -10.54
CA GLY A 80 8.15 4.40 -10.64
C GLY A 80 8.09 5.89 -10.31
N PHE A 81 7.41 6.68 -11.12
CA PHE A 81 7.14 8.09 -10.84
C PHE A 81 5.75 8.52 -11.35
N ALA A 82 5.22 9.55 -10.72
CA ALA A 82 4.08 10.32 -11.20
C ALA A 82 4.49 11.79 -11.37
N ARG A 83 4.11 12.39 -12.49
CA ARG A 83 4.34 13.82 -12.76
C ARG A 83 3.10 14.61 -12.36
N VAL A 84 3.30 15.63 -11.57
CA VAL A 84 2.25 16.53 -11.11
C VAL A 84 2.65 17.99 -11.32
N THR A 85 1.66 18.84 -11.47
CA THR A 85 1.83 20.30 -11.46
C THR A 85 0.73 20.91 -10.61
N LEU A 86 0.86 22.18 -10.27
CA LEU A 86 -0.21 22.95 -9.63
C LEU A 86 -0.84 23.87 -10.68
N VAL A 87 -2.17 23.90 -10.74
CA VAL A 87 -2.96 24.83 -11.53
C VAL A 87 -3.97 25.47 -10.57
N ASP A 88 -3.90 26.77 -10.43
CA ASP A 88 -4.74 27.55 -9.48
C ASP A 88 -4.72 27.02 -8.03
N GLY A 89 -3.58 26.47 -7.62
CA GLY A 89 -3.39 25.85 -6.31
C GLY A 89 -3.82 24.39 -6.21
N ASP A 90 -4.48 23.84 -7.21
CA ASP A 90 -4.90 22.46 -7.26
C ASP A 90 -3.85 21.56 -7.93
N ARG A 91 -3.71 20.37 -7.37
CA ARG A 91 -2.80 19.34 -7.88
C ARG A 91 -3.36 18.70 -9.15
N VAL A 92 -2.67 18.89 -10.27
CA VAL A 92 -3.02 18.30 -11.57
C VAL A 92 -2.03 17.23 -11.95
N PHE A 93 -2.53 16.03 -12.16
CA PHE A 93 -1.77 14.88 -12.63
C PHE A 93 -1.41 15.05 -14.12
N LYS A 94 -0.13 14.82 -14.47
CA LYS A 94 0.41 14.97 -15.83
C LYS A 94 0.89 13.65 -16.44
N GLY A 95 0.74 12.54 -15.73
CA GLY A 95 1.09 11.22 -16.21
C GLY A 95 2.08 10.49 -15.30
N SER A 96 2.28 9.22 -15.58
CA SER A 96 3.20 8.35 -14.86
C SER A 96 3.83 7.32 -15.80
N ASN A 97 4.91 6.67 -15.34
CA ASN A 97 5.45 5.48 -16.01
C ASN A 97 4.83 4.18 -15.49
N LYS A 98 3.67 4.25 -14.79
CA LYS A 98 2.90 3.11 -14.30
C LYS A 98 3.70 2.15 -13.40
N GLY A 99 4.61 2.68 -12.59
CA GLY A 99 5.46 1.90 -11.69
C GLY A 99 6.85 1.56 -12.21
N GLY A 100 7.16 1.93 -13.46
CA GLY A 100 8.49 1.73 -14.04
C GLY A 100 8.93 0.27 -14.00
N VAL A 101 10.13 0.01 -13.45
CA VAL A 101 10.70 -1.36 -13.37
C VAL A 101 9.82 -2.35 -12.61
N LEU A 102 9.00 -1.90 -11.67
CA LEU A 102 8.06 -2.78 -10.97
C LEU A 102 7.02 -3.39 -11.92
N GLN A 103 6.57 -2.65 -12.92
CA GLN A 103 5.64 -3.18 -13.93
C GLN A 103 6.30 -4.25 -14.81
N GLN A 104 7.60 -4.06 -15.13
CA GLN A 104 8.36 -4.98 -15.98
C GLN A 104 8.89 -6.20 -15.21
N HIS A 105 9.21 -5.99 -13.95
CA HIS A 105 9.75 -6.99 -13.02
C HIS A 105 8.89 -7.04 -11.75
N PRO A 106 7.69 -7.64 -11.80
CA PRO A 106 6.83 -7.77 -10.63
C PRO A 106 7.56 -8.49 -9.48
N ILE A 107 7.20 -8.15 -8.26
CA ILE A 107 7.74 -8.78 -7.06
C ILE A 107 7.42 -10.28 -7.11
N TYR A 108 8.42 -11.12 -6.87
CA TYR A 108 8.27 -12.54 -6.61
C TYR A 108 8.95 -12.88 -5.29
N LEU A 109 8.49 -13.93 -4.63
CA LEU A 109 8.97 -14.34 -3.32
C LEU A 109 9.67 -15.70 -3.43
N GLU A 110 10.97 -15.70 -3.16
CA GLU A 110 11.75 -16.93 -2.96
C GLU A 110 11.57 -17.43 -1.52
N LYS A 111 12.09 -18.60 -1.23
CA LYS A 111 12.00 -19.20 0.10
C LYS A 111 12.55 -18.27 1.19
N GLU A 112 13.68 -17.64 0.94
CA GLU A 112 14.32 -16.69 1.86
C GLU A 112 13.46 -15.45 2.12
N ASP A 113 12.77 -14.94 1.08
CA ASP A 113 11.85 -13.82 1.22
C ASP A 113 10.63 -14.20 2.09
N LEU A 114 10.11 -15.42 1.92
CA LEU A 114 8.99 -15.92 2.73
C LEU A 114 9.41 -16.13 4.19
N GLU A 115 10.59 -16.70 4.44
CA GLU A 115 11.15 -16.86 5.79
C GLU A 115 11.36 -15.49 6.46
N TYR A 116 11.84 -14.50 5.72
CA TYR A 116 11.98 -13.13 6.20
C TYR A 116 10.62 -12.50 6.51
N ALA A 117 9.66 -12.58 5.59
CA ALA A 117 8.32 -12.05 5.77
C ALA A 117 7.57 -12.69 6.95
N ASP A 118 7.79 -13.98 7.22
CA ASP A 118 7.17 -14.70 8.35
C ASP A 118 7.58 -14.16 9.73
N GLY A 119 8.67 -13.41 9.80
CA GLY A 119 9.17 -12.77 11.01
C GLY A 119 8.42 -11.49 11.43
N PHE A 120 7.48 -11.01 10.64
CA PHE A 120 6.69 -9.80 10.92
C PHE A 120 5.36 -10.14 11.62
N ASN A 121 4.70 -9.12 12.18
CA ASN A 121 3.36 -9.26 12.74
C ASN A 121 2.27 -8.89 11.72
N LEU A 122 2.59 -7.99 10.79
CA LEU A 122 1.69 -7.53 9.75
C LEU A 122 2.46 -7.31 8.44
N ILE A 123 1.88 -7.78 7.35
CA ILE A 123 2.32 -7.47 5.99
C ILE A 123 1.24 -6.62 5.34
N HIS A 124 1.60 -5.43 4.89
CA HIS A 124 0.72 -4.54 4.14
C HIS A 124 1.08 -4.52 2.67
N THR A 125 0.10 -4.72 1.81
CA THR A 125 0.27 -4.58 0.36
C THR A 125 -0.89 -3.80 -0.27
N THR A 126 -0.85 -3.59 -1.57
CA THR A 126 -1.71 -2.59 -2.23
C THR A 126 -2.09 -3.01 -3.65
N ASN A 127 -3.14 -2.38 -4.16
CA ASN A 127 -3.57 -2.56 -5.55
C ASN A 127 -2.54 -2.08 -6.59
N ASN A 128 -1.58 -1.24 -6.19
CA ASN A 128 -0.53 -0.72 -7.08
C ASN A 128 0.79 -1.54 -7.01
N GLY A 129 0.85 -2.55 -6.13
CA GLY A 129 2.07 -3.32 -5.90
C GLY A 129 2.28 -4.47 -6.88
N PHE A 130 1.32 -4.80 -7.72
CA PHE A 130 1.32 -6.01 -8.57
C PHE A 130 1.51 -7.30 -7.75
N THR A 131 0.92 -7.35 -6.56
CA THR A 131 1.15 -8.40 -5.56
C THR A 131 -0.05 -9.33 -5.37
N ASP A 132 -1.15 -9.15 -6.09
CA ASP A 132 -2.36 -9.94 -5.89
C ASP A 132 -2.08 -11.45 -5.99
N GLY A 133 -1.22 -11.87 -6.91
CA GLY A 133 -0.84 -13.27 -7.08
C GLY A 133 0.03 -13.84 -5.95
N LEU A 134 0.59 -13.01 -5.08
CA LEU A 134 1.39 -13.42 -3.92
C LEU A 134 0.55 -13.64 -2.66
N LEU A 135 -0.68 -13.15 -2.64
CA LEU A 135 -1.53 -13.18 -1.46
C LEU A 135 -1.80 -14.58 -0.91
N PRO A 136 -2.01 -15.63 -1.73
CA PRO A 136 -2.16 -17.00 -1.21
C PRO A 136 -0.95 -17.46 -0.40
N ALA A 137 0.28 -17.15 -0.86
CA ALA A 137 1.51 -17.51 -0.15
C ALA A 137 1.66 -16.69 1.14
N LEU A 138 1.37 -15.40 1.11
CA LEU A 138 1.41 -14.51 2.28
C LEU A 138 0.40 -14.92 3.35
N HIS A 139 -0.82 -15.30 2.93
CA HIS A 139 -1.87 -15.78 3.84
C HIS A 139 -1.48 -17.05 4.59
N GLY A 140 -0.59 -17.85 4.02
CA GLY A 140 -0.06 -19.08 4.65
C GLY A 140 1.02 -18.81 5.71
N LEU A 141 1.50 -17.58 5.86
CA LEU A 141 2.49 -17.18 6.85
C LEU A 141 1.84 -16.79 8.20
N SER A 142 2.69 -16.56 9.21
CA SER A 142 2.24 -16.14 10.55
C SER A 142 1.66 -14.72 10.62
N PRO A 143 2.18 -13.71 9.87
CA PRO A 143 1.66 -12.36 9.91
C PRO A 143 0.22 -12.23 9.44
N LEU A 144 -0.50 -11.27 10.02
CA LEU A 144 -1.73 -10.77 9.44
C LEU A 144 -1.43 -10.06 8.13
N VAL A 145 -2.39 -10.05 7.21
CA VAL A 145 -2.25 -9.40 5.89
C VAL A 145 -3.26 -8.28 5.78
N SER A 146 -2.79 -7.09 5.42
CA SER A 146 -3.64 -5.96 5.06
C SER A 146 -3.45 -5.55 3.60
N TYR A 147 -4.50 -5.04 2.99
CA TYR A 147 -4.51 -4.65 1.59
C TYR A 147 -5.25 -3.32 1.40
N ASP A 148 -4.61 -2.39 0.71
CA ASP A 148 -5.24 -1.14 0.30
C ASP A 148 -5.76 -1.27 -1.14
N PHE A 149 -7.09 -1.27 -1.27
CA PHE A 149 -7.79 -1.28 -2.56
C PHE A 149 -7.80 0.10 -3.23
N SER A 150 -7.51 1.19 -2.48
CA SER A 150 -7.81 2.54 -2.95
C SER A 150 -9.28 2.62 -3.41
N TYR A 151 -9.54 3.13 -4.61
CA TYR A 151 -10.88 3.14 -5.23
C TYR A 151 -11.20 1.88 -6.04
N ARG A 152 -10.26 0.91 -6.17
CA ARG A 152 -10.42 -0.29 -7.01
C ARG A 152 -11.20 -1.42 -6.36
N TRP A 153 -11.85 -1.16 -5.25
CA TRP A 153 -12.87 -2.02 -4.67
C TRP A 153 -14.11 -2.19 -5.58
N ASN A 154 -14.24 -1.37 -6.62
CA ASN A 154 -15.26 -1.49 -7.66
C ASN A 154 -14.91 -2.53 -8.76
N GLU A 155 -13.71 -3.08 -8.75
CA GLU A 155 -13.29 -4.17 -9.62
C GLU A 155 -13.68 -5.51 -8.97
N GLU A 156 -14.81 -6.09 -9.37
CA GLU A 156 -15.37 -7.30 -8.74
C GLU A 156 -14.39 -8.49 -8.77
N ASP A 157 -13.71 -8.70 -9.88
CA ASP A 157 -12.71 -9.77 -10.02
C ASP A 157 -11.51 -9.59 -9.07
N ARG A 158 -11.10 -8.35 -8.78
CA ARG A 158 -10.08 -8.06 -7.77
C ARG A 158 -10.57 -8.40 -6.37
N VAL A 159 -11.77 -7.99 -6.03
CA VAL A 159 -12.39 -8.29 -4.73
C VAL A 159 -12.45 -9.82 -4.51
N GLU A 160 -12.89 -10.56 -5.52
CA GLU A 160 -12.97 -12.03 -5.46
C GLU A 160 -11.61 -12.71 -5.26
N ARG A 161 -10.54 -12.24 -5.91
CA ARG A 161 -9.23 -12.88 -5.79
C ARG A 161 -8.40 -12.41 -4.60
N VAL A 162 -8.72 -11.24 -4.00
CA VAL A 162 -7.95 -10.64 -2.91
C VAL A 162 -8.55 -10.94 -1.54
N CYS A 163 -9.85 -10.71 -1.36
CA CYS A 163 -10.50 -10.80 -0.06
C CYS A 163 -10.33 -12.13 0.69
N PRO A 164 -10.30 -13.31 0.03
CA PRO A 164 -10.10 -14.57 0.73
C PRO A 164 -8.74 -14.70 1.46
N TYR A 165 -7.76 -13.87 1.11
CA TYR A 165 -6.38 -14.00 1.56
C TYR A 165 -5.89 -12.85 2.44
N ILE A 166 -6.77 -11.92 2.82
CA ILE A 166 -6.41 -10.77 3.64
C ILE A 166 -7.28 -10.69 4.90
N ASP A 167 -6.73 -10.11 5.95
CA ASP A 167 -7.42 -9.89 7.22
C ASP A 167 -8.02 -8.48 7.29
N PHE A 168 -7.31 -7.47 6.80
CA PHE A 168 -7.71 -6.07 6.83
C PHE A 168 -7.80 -5.50 5.42
N ALA A 169 -8.94 -4.91 5.09
CA ALA A 169 -9.15 -4.19 3.85
C ALA A 169 -9.27 -2.68 4.10
N PHE A 170 -8.60 -1.89 3.26
CA PHE A 170 -8.71 -0.44 3.24
C PHE A 170 -9.28 0.03 1.91
N LEU A 171 -10.31 0.88 1.97
CA LEU A 171 -11.09 1.34 0.82
C LEU A 171 -11.17 2.86 0.81
N SER A 172 -11.05 3.47 -0.37
CA SER A 172 -11.32 4.89 -0.59
C SER A 172 -12.74 5.07 -1.13
N CYS A 173 -13.65 5.61 -0.32
CA CYS A 173 -15.10 5.61 -0.55
C CYS A 173 -15.73 7.01 -0.46
N SER A 174 -15.01 8.07 -0.87
CA SER A 174 -15.46 9.46 -0.75
C SER A 174 -16.81 9.72 -1.46
N ASP A 175 -17.09 9.00 -2.54
CA ASP A 175 -18.26 9.17 -3.38
C ASP A 175 -19.49 8.39 -2.88
N LEU A 176 -19.32 7.49 -1.90
CA LEU A 176 -20.40 6.70 -1.34
C LEU A 176 -21.13 7.43 -0.22
N ASN A 177 -22.44 7.20 -0.10
CA ASN A 177 -23.21 7.57 1.09
C ASN A 177 -23.01 6.54 2.22
N ASP A 178 -23.63 6.76 3.38
CA ASP A 178 -23.46 5.89 4.56
C ASP A 178 -23.97 4.48 4.32
N GLU A 179 -25.15 4.32 3.71
CA GLU A 179 -25.75 3.03 3.43
C GLU A 179 -24.91 2.21 2.43
N GLU A 180 -24.47 2.85 1.34
CA GLU A 180 -23.60 2.25 0.33
C GLU A 180 -22.26 1.81 0.94
N THR A 181 -21.68 2.63 1.83
CA THR A 181 -20.43 2.33 2.52
C THR A 181 -20.58 1.12 3.45
N GLU A 182 -21.64 1.07 4.24
CA GLU A 182 -21.92 -0.07 5.13
C GLU A 182 -22.16 -1.37 4.34
N LYS A 183 -22.92 -1.30 3.25
CA LYS A 183 -23.16 -2.43 2.36
C LYS A 183 -21.86 -2.98 1.76
N LEU A 184 -20.97 -2.08 1.32
CA LEU A 184 -19.67 -2.45 0.78
C LEU A 184 -18.79 -3.12 1.84
N CYS A 185 -18.73 -2.57 3.06
CA CYS A 185 -17.96 -3.15 4.16
C CYS A 185 -18.46 -4.57 4.51
N ARG A 186 -19.76 -4.79 4.58
CA ARG A 186 -20.33 -6.11 4.81
C ARG A 186 -19.97 -7.09 3.69
N LYS A 187 -20.04 -6.64 2.44
CA LYS A 187 -19.69 -7.45 1.27
C LYS A 187 -18.24 -7.98 1.36
N LEU A 188 -17.27 -7.10 1.65
CA LEU A 188 -15.87 -7.52 1.75
C LEU A 188 -15.63 -8.43 2.97
N HIS A 189 -16.32 -8.18 4.07
CA HIS A 189 -16.26 -9.07 5.23
C HIS A 189 -16.78 -10.48 4.91
N GLU A 190 -17.90 -10.59 4.23
CA GLU A 190 -18.48 -11.87 3.79
C GLU A 190 -17.54 -12.64 2.84
N LYS A 191 -16.69 -11.92 2.10
CA LYS A 191 -15.68 -12.50 1.21
C LYS A 191 -14.36 -12.89 1.91
N GLY A 192 -14.21 -12.62 3.21
CA GLY A 192 -13.09 -13.10 4.02
C GLY A 192 -12.34 -12.07 4.84
N CYS A 193 -12.58 -10.76 4.65
CA CYS A 193 -11.88 -9.73 5.40
C CYS A 193 -12.44 -9.63 6.83
N SER A 194 -11.57 -9.78 7.84
CA SER A 194 -11.98 -9.67 9.24
C SER A 194 -12.41 -8.27 9.61
N VAL A 195 -11.67 -7.27 9.13
CA VAL A 195 -11.95 -5.85 9.37
C VAL A 195 -11.88 -5.08 8.06
N VAL A 196 -12.85 -4.22 7.81
CA VAL A 196 -12.92 -3.37 6.62
C VAL A 196 -12.96 -1.91 7.05
N THR A 197 -12.02 -1.11 6.54
CA THR A 197 -11.92 0.32 6.79
C THR A 197 -12.19 1.09 5.51
N ALA A 198 -13.23 1.90 5.52
CA ALA A 198 -13.60 2.79 4.41
C ALA A 198 -13.30 4.25 4.79
N THR A 199 -12.33 4.85 4.11
CA THR A 199 -12.04 6.28 4.25
C THR A 199 -12.92 7.09 3.30
N ARG A 200 -13.39 8.25 3.75
CA ARG A 200 -14.43 9.02 3.05
C ARG A 200 -14.08 10.51 2.95
N GLY A 201 -12.79 10.84 2.95
CA GLY A 201 -12.32 12.22 2.88
C GLY A 201 -12.89 13.08 4.01
N SER A 202 -13.52 14.20 3.68
CA SER A 202 -14.12 15.12 4.67
C SER A 202 -15.28 14.52 5.49
N LYS A 203 -15.77 13.34 5.13
CA LYS A 203 -16.79 12.60 5.89
C LYS A 203 -16.18 11.66 6.94
N GLY A 204 -14.84 11.60 7.04
CA GLY A 204 -14.14 10.76 8.00
C GLY A 204 -13.91 9.33 7.53
N ALA A 205 -14.03 8.39 8.45
CA ALA A 205 -13.82 6.97 8.18
C ALA A 205 -14.89 6.11 8.86
N THR A 206 -15.21 4.99 8.24
CA THR A 206 -16.08 3.95 8.78
C THR A 206 -15.30 2.64 8.85
N VAL A 207 -15.35 1.95 9.98
CA VAL A 207 -14.70 0.65 10.19
C VAL A 207 -15.77 -0.38 10.54
N PHE A 208 -15.71 -1.55 9.93
CA PHE A 208 -16.56 -2.70 10.23
C PHE A 208 -15.69 -3.87 10.70
N ASP A 209 -15.96 -4.40 11.89
CA ASP A 209 -15.22 -5.51 12.50
C ASP A 209 -15.88 -6.88 12.31
N GLY A 210 -16.95 -6.93 11.51
CA GLY A 210 -17.78 -8.12 11.30
C GLY A 210 -19.05 -8.13 12.16
N GLU A 211 -19.10 -7.33 13.22
CA GLU A 211 -20.25 -7.22 14.12
C GLU A 211 -20.78 -5.79 14.19
N ARG A 212 -19.88 -4.81 14.31
CA ARG A 212 -20.21 -3.41 14.58
C ARG A 212 -19.54 -2.46 13.59
N PHE A 213 -20.20 -1.32 13.40
CA PHE A 213 -19.64 -0.18 12.70
C PHE A 213 -19.11 0.86 13.69
N TYR A 214 -17.92 1.34 13.42
CA TYR A 214 -17.28 2.45 14.13
C TYR A 214 -17.10 3.58 13.13
N ARG A 215 -17.36 4.81 13.56
CA ARG A 215 -17.23 5.99 12.73
C ARG A 215 -16.34 7.01 13.42
N GLN A 216 -15.44 7.57 12.64
CA GLN A 216 -14.55 8.64 13.05
C GLN A 216 -14.72 9.83 12.12
N LEU A 217 -15.03 10.98 12.68
CA LEU A 217 -15.00 12.25 11.95
C LEU A 217 -13.55 12.71 11.76
N PRO A 218 -13.27 13.54 10.74
CA PRO A 218 -11.94 14.08 10.50
C PRO A 218 -11.39 14.88 11.67
#